data_9ce58b072419719525762e06f68a173a
#
_entry.id   9ce58b072419719525762e06f68a173a
#
_cell.length_a   1.000
_cell.length_b   1.000
_cell.length_c   1.000
_cell.angle_alpha   90.00
_cell.angle_beta   90.00
_cell.angle_gamma   90.00
#
_symmetry.space_group_name_H-M   'P 1'
#
loop_
_entity.id
_entity.type
_entity.pdbx_description
1 polymer ?
#
loop_
_entity_poly.entity_id
_entity_poly.type
_entity_poly.pdbx_seq_one_letter_code
_entity_poly.pdbx_strand_id
1 'polypeptide(L)'
;MEMYKPNGIYLGDARTLEDHIEHNSVSLSVWSPPYHVGKDYERDLSFFDWKNLLRRAIENHEKILKPGAFLVINIADILCFRDKALPRIMAQNISRQKRSDITREMVMEAWVQHPNLNRHQIAQLLGCSEQTVDRRMKGNNIRGGKYETQTRVFLVGGLIEKFAYDCGLYLYDRRAWVKDAAWENSKWHTMSYRSVDEFEYI
;
A
#
# COMPACT_ATOMS: atom_id res chain seq x y z
N MET A 1 -1.07 -36.28 -9.03
CA MET A 1 -0.37 -35.07 -8.58
C MET A 1 0.79 -35.51 -7.71
N GLU A 2 1.95 -34.85 -7.80
CA GLU A 2 3.11 -35.24 -7.00
C GLU A 2 3.01 -34.64 -5.60
N MET A 3 3.16 -35.47 -4.58
CA MET A 3 3.15 -35.03 -3.17
C MET A 3 4.49 -34.37 -2.82
N TYR A 4 4.44 -33.27 -2.08
CA TYR A 4 5.65 -32.59 -1.60
C TYR A 4 6.37 -33.45 -0.55
N LYS A 5 7.69 -33.58 -0.73
CA LYS A 5 8.53 -34.31 0.20
C LYS A 5 9.01 -33.43 1.35
N PRO A 6 9.21 -33.96 2.55
CA PRO A 6 9.80 -33.21 3.65
C PRO A 6 11.14 -32.57 3.27
N ASN A 7 11.44 -31.40 3.84
CA ASN A 7 12.67 -30.63 3.62
C ASN A 7 12.92 -30.18 2.17
N GLY A 8 11.88 -30.11 1.34
CA GLY A 8 11.93 -29.60 -0.01
C GLY A 8 11.56 -28.12 -0.11
N ILE A 9 11.95 -27.49 -1.22
CA ILE A 9 11.45 -26.19 -1.65
C ILE A 9 10.67 -26.41 -2.94
N TYR A 10 9.44 -25.92 -2.98
CA TYR A 10 8.52 -26.15 -4.07
C TYR A 10 7.94 -24.83 -4.59
N LEU A 11 7.78 -24.74 -5.90
CA LEU A 11 7.01 -23.69 -6.53
C LEU A 11 5.57 -24.20 -6.70
N GLY A 12 4.61 -23.52 -6.06
CA GLY A 12 3.21 -23.93 -6.12
C GLY A 12 2.26 -22.81 -5.74
N ASP A 13 0.97 -23.11 -5.80
CA ASP A 13 -0.09 -22.18 -5.43
C ASP A 13 -0.65 -22.56 -4.07
N ALA A 14 -0.63 -21.61 -3.13
CA ALA A 14 -1.18 -21.82 -1.79
C ALA A 14 -2.68 -22.12 -1.75
N ARG A 15 -3.39 -21.91 -2.86
CA ARG A 15 -4.82 -22.24 -3.01
C ARG A 15 -5.08 -23.72 -3.30
N THR A 16 -4.03 -24.50 -3.52
CA THR A 16 -4.09 -25.93 -3.89
C THR A 16 -3.12 -26.78 -3.06
N LEU A 17 -2.78 -26.35 -1.85
CA LEU A 17 -1.86 -27.08 -0.98
C LEU A 17 -2.35 -28.50 -0.66
N GLU A 18 -3.67 -28.69 -0.50
CA GLU A 18 -4.29 -29.98 -0.24
C GLU A 18 -4.03 -31.02 -1.35
N ASP A 19 -3.72 -30.58 -2.56
CA ASP A 19 -3.38 -31.46 -3.67
C ASP A 19 -1.96 -32.04 -3.57
N HIS A 20 -1.10 -31.46 -2.73
CA HIS A 20 0.31 -31.75 -2.64
C HIS A 20 0.79 -32.12 -1.24
N ILE A 21 0.01 -31.81 -0.22
CA ILE A 21 0.33 -32.06 1.19
C ILE A 21 -0.80 -32.91 1.79
N GLU A 22 -0.40 -33.96 2.51
CA GLU A 22 -1.34 -34.84 3.17
C GLU A 22 -2.21 -34.10 4.19
N HIS A 23 -3.50 -34.38 4.22
CA HIS A 23 -4.43 -33.81 5.19
C HIS A 23 -3.99 -34.15 6.62
N ASN A 24 -4.25 -33.25 7.54
CA ASN A 24 -3.90 -33.40 8.96
C ASN A 24 -2.44 -33.79 9.20
N SER A 25 -1.49 -33.32 8.38
CA SER A 25 -0.07 -33.67 8.48
C SER A 25 0.80 -32.55 9.01
N VAL A 26 0.40 -31.28 8.88
CA VAL A 26 1.17 -30.10 9.21
C VAL A 26 0.92 -29.65 10.65
N SER A 27 1.97 -29.46 11.42
CA SER A 27 1.87 -29.00 12.83
C SER A 27 1.98 -27.48 12.98
N LEU A 28 2.56 -26.81 12.00
CA LEU A 28 2.72 -25.34 11.97
C LEU A 28 2.81 -24.89 10.52
N SER A 29 2.03 -23.90 10.15
CA SER A 29 2.20 -23.16 8.90
C SER A 29 2.48 -21.70 9.21
N VAL A 30 3.50 -21.12 8.56
CA VAL A 30 3.87 -19.69 8.69
C VAL A 30 3.99 -19.10 7.29
N TRP A 31 3.24 -18.05 7.03
CA TRP A 31 3.27 -17.40 5.73
C TRP A 31 2.94 -15.91 5.78
N SER A 32 3.29 -15.20 4.72
CA SER A 32 2.96 -13.79 4.52
C SER A 32 2.33 -13.66 3.13
N PRO A 33 1.02 -13.42 3.04
CA PRO A 33 0.34 -13.25 1.75
C PRO A 33 0.70 -11.92 1.07
N PRO A 34 0.32 -11.72 -0.20
CA PRO A 34 0.33 -10.40 -0.81
C PRO A 34 -0.52 -9.42 0.01
N TYR A 35 0.01 -8.20 0.24
CA TYR A 35 -0.64 -7.22 1.13
C TYR A 35 -1.63 -6.31 0.42
N HIS A 36 -1.68 -6.37 -0.89
CA HIS A 36 -2.50 -5.51 -1.76
C HIS A 36 -2.21 -4.00 -1.54
N VAL A 37 -0.95 -3.68 -1.45
CA VAL A 37 -0.44 -2.32 -1.24
C VAL A 37 0.16 -1.70 -2.51
N GLY A 38 -0.05 -2.30 -3.67
CA GLY A 38 0.35 -1.80 -4.98
C GLY A 38 1.78 -2.13 -5.37
N LYS A 39 2.30 -3.26 -4.93
CA LYS A 39 3.57 -3.81 -5.40
C LYS A 39 3.45 -4.34 -6.83
N ASP A 40 4.56 -4.43 -7.56
CA ASP A 40 4.57 -4.83 -8.97
C ASP A 40 3.94 -6.21 -9.20
N TYR A 41 4.15 -7.16 -8.30
CA TYR A 41 3.57 -8.50 -8.37
C TYR A 41 2.05 -8.54 -8.06
N GLU A 42 1.47 -7.44 -7.61
CA GLU A 42 0.03 -7.28 -7.33
C GLU A 42 -0.71 -6.52 -8.43
N ARG A 43 0.00 -6.10 -9.49
CA ARG A 43 -0.53 -5.15 -10.50
C ARG A 43 -1.82 -5.64 -11.15
N ASP A 44 -1.91 -6.94 -11.42
CA ASP A 44 -3.06 -7.56 -12.09
C ASP A 44 -4.05 -8.20 -11.11
N LEU A 45 -3.81 -8.04 -9.80
CA LEU A 45 -4.62 -8.64 -8.75
C LEU A 45 -5.69 -7.65 -8.28
N SER A 46 -6.94 -7.86 -8.70
CA SER A 46 -8.05 -7.05 -8.18
C SER A 46 -8.27 -7.28 -6.68
N PHE A 47 -8.90 -6.33 -6.00
CA PHE A 47 -9.23 -6.49 -4.57
C PHE A 47 -10.15 -7.69 -4.31
N PHE A 48 -11.03 -8.01 -5.26
CA PHE A 48 -11.89 -9.19 -5.17
C PHE A 48 -11.08 -10.48 -5.30
N ASP A 49 -10.19 -10.57 -6.28
CA ASP A 49 -9.33 -11.73 -6.50
C ASP A 49 -8.37 -11.93 -5.35
N TRP A 50 -7.81 -10.84 -4.82
CA TRP A 50 -6.97 -10.87 -3.64
C TRP A 50 -7.70 -11.44 -2.40
N LYS A 51 -8.95 -11.03 -2.15
CA LYS A 51 -9.76 -11.63 -1.07
C LYS A 51 -10.02 -13.12 -1.29
N ASN A 52 -10.29 -13.50 -2.53
CA ASN A 52 -10.51 -14.90 -2.87
C ASN A 52 -9.23 -15.72 -2.70
N LEU A 53 -8.07 -15.16 -3.08
CA LEU A 53 -6.77 -15.78 -2.84
C LEU A 53 -6.56 -16.05 -1.35
N LEU A 54 -6.75 -15.05 -0.50
CA LEU A 54 -6.61 -15.21 0.96
C LEU A 54 -7.55 -16.27 1.51
N ARG A 55 -8.83 -16.21 1.14
CA ARG A 55 -9.83 -17.20 1.57
C ARG A 55 -9.43 -18.61 1.19
N ARG A 56 -9.14 -18.86 -0.08
CA ARG A 56 -8.79 -20.18 -0.59
C ARG A 56 -7.50 -20.72 0.02
N ALA A 57 -6.51 -19.85 0.25
CA ALA A 57 -5.29 -20.25 0.92
C ALA A 57 -5.56 -20.67 2.38
N ILE A 58 -6.39 -19.93 3.13
CA ILE A 58 -6.75 -20.27 4.52
C ILE A 58 -7.53 -21.59 4.56
N GLU A 59 -8.53 -21.77 3.68
CA GLU A 59 -9.30 -23.02 3.56
C GLU A 59 -8.39 -24.22 3.26
N ASN A 60 -7.36 -24.05 2.44
CA ASN A 60 -6.40 -25.11 2.14
C ASN A 60 -5.47 -25.40 3.33
N HIS A 61 -5.06 -24.37 4.07
CA HIS A 61 -4.25 -24.57 5.27
C HIS A 61 -5.03 -25.33 6.35
N GLU A 62 -6.31 -25.03 6.56
CA GLU A 62 -7.15 -25.74 7.49
C GLU A 62 -7.13 -27.26 7.22
N LYS A 63 -7.27 -27.67 5.97
CA LYS A 63 -7.31 -29.09 5.59
C LYS A 63 -6.02 -29.85 5.86
N ILE A 64 -4.86 -29.19 5.68
CA ILE A 64 -3.57 -29.84 5.88
C ILE A 64 -3.06 -29.78 7.32
N LEU A 65 -3.58 -28.85 8.15
CA LEU A 65 -3.19 -28.69 9.52
C LEU A 65 -3.74 -29.83 10.39
N LYS A 66 -2.93 -30.30 11.33
CA LYS A 66 -3.39 -31.24 12.37
C LYS A 66 -4.35 -30.55 13.33
N PRO A 67 -5.27 -31.27 13.95
CA PRO A 67 -6.02 -30.73 15.10
C PRO A 67 -5.08 -30.17 16.18
N GLY A 68 -5.31 -28.93 16.60
CA GLY A 68 -4.46 -28.24 17.56
C GLY A 68 -3.16 -27.62 16.99
N ALA A 69 -2.96 -27.68 15.66
CA ALA A 69 -1.85 -27.01 15.01
C ALA A 69 -2.11 -25.50 14.85
N PHE A 70 -1.07 -24.75 14.47
CA PHE A 70 -1.15 -23.31 14.29
C PHE A 70 -0.97 -22.88 12.84
N LEU A 71 -1.80 -21.92 12.42
CA LEU A 71 -1.61 -21.11 11.23
C LEU A 71 -1.15 -19.72 11.66
N VAL A 72 0.05 -19.33 11.27
CA VAL A 72 0.63 -18.02 11.58
C VAL A 72 0.67 -17.18 10.30
N ILE A 73 0.02 -16.03 10.32
CA ILE A 73 -0.09 -15.15 9.15
C ILE A 73 0.48 -13.78 9.50
N ASN A 74 1.57 -13.39 8.82
CA ASN A 74 2.09 -12.03 8.93
C ASN A 74 1.44 -11.12 7.88
N ILE A 75 0.78 -10.05 8.32
CA ILE A 75 0.03 -9.15 7.45
C ILE A 75 -0.05 -7.73 8.02
N ALA A 76 -0.16 -6.73 7.15
CA ALA A 76 -0.46 -5.35 7.52
C ALA A 76 -1.82 -4.92 7.00
N ASP A 77 -2.41 -3.92 7.65
CA ASP A 77 -3.62 -3.26 7.18
C ASP A 77 -3.35 -2.39 5.94
N ILE A 78 -4.36 -2.20 5.09
CA ILE A 78 -4.25 -1.31 3.93
C ILE A 78 -4.59 0.11 4.37
N LEU A 79 -3.59 0.96 4.52
CA LEU A 79 -3.74 2.30 5.09
C LEU A 79 -4.51 3.28 4.19
N CYS A 80 -4.35 3.16 2.89
CA CYS A 80 -4.94 4.07 1.90
C CYS A 80 -5.92 3.35 0.97
N PHE A 81 -6.82 2.56 1.56
CA PHE A 81 -7.83 1.83 0.81
C PHE A 81 -8.85 2.80 0.18
N ARG A 82 -9.00 2.73 -1.14
CA ARG A 82 -10.00 3.51 -1.89
C ARG A 82 -11.35 2.81 -1.82
N ASP A 83 -12.25 3.38 -1.02
CA ASP A 83 -13.59 2.84 -0.86
C ASP A 83 -14.58 3.68 -1.69
N LYS A 84 -15.26 3.04 -2.63
CA LYS A 84 -16.24 3.70 -3.49
C LYS A 84 -17.49 4.19 -2.72
N ALA A 85 -17.72 3.64 -1.53
CA ALA A 85 -18.82 4.05 -0.65
C ALA A 85 -18.54 5.37 0.08
N LEU A 86 -17.27 5.79 0.16
CA LEU A 86 -16.91 7.05 0.77
C LEU A 86 -17.26 8.24 -0.13
N PRO A 87 -17.70 9.36 0.45
CA PRO A 87 -18.02 10.56 -0.30
C PRO A 87 -16.76 11.10 -1.00
N ARG A 88 -16.92 11.66 -2.18
CA ARG A 88 -15.87 12.44 -2.83
C ARG A 88 -15.92 13.85 -2.27
N ILE A 89 -14.79 14.34 -1.81
CA ILE A 89 -14.66 15.72 -1.36
C ILE A 89 -13.85 16.53 -2.37
N MET A 90 -14.22 17.80 -2.47
CA MET A 90 -13.42 18.75 -3.23
C MET A 90 -12.13 19.04 -2.43
N ALA A 91 -10.99 18.64 -2.94
CA ALA A 91 -9.72 18.99 -2.32
C ALA A 91 -9.47 20.49 -2.48
N GLN A 92 -9.78 21.24 -1.46
CA GLN A 92 -9.32 22.63 -1.37
C GLN A 92 -7.88 22.63 -0.86
N ASN A 93 -6.96 23.04 -1.71
CA ASN A 93 -5.56 23.19 -1.33
C ASN A 93 -5.39 24.51 -0.57
N ILE A 94 -5.89 24.54 0.67
CA ILE A 94 -5.89 25.73 1.54
C ILE A 94 -4.47 26.11 1.95
N SER A 95 -3.54 25.16 1.98
CA SER A 95 -2.18 25.37 2.50
C SER A 95 -1.21 26.02 1.52
N ARG A 96 -1.63 26.31 0.29
CA ARG A 96 -0.74 26.92 -0.71
C ARG A 96 -1.29 28.25 -1.16
N GLN A 97 -0.82 29.30 -0.56
CA GLN A 97 -0.95 30.63 -1.13
C GLN A 97 -0.47 30.55 -2.59
N LYS A 98 -1.40 30.77 -3.51
CA LYS A 98 -1.02 30.96 -4.91
C LYS A 98 -0.15 32.21 -4.99
N ARG A 99 1.12 32.03 -5.34
CA ARG A 99 1.90 33.14 -5.85
C ARG A 99 1.34 33.53 -7.22
N SER A 100 0.27 34.32 -7.21
CA SER A 100 -0.35 34.85 -8.44
C SER A 100 0.52 35.90 -9.13
N ASP A 101 1.44 36.46 -8.37
CA ASP A 101 2.45 37.44 -8.80
C ASP A 101 3.53 36.86 -9.72
N ILE A 102 3.76 35.56 -9.72
CA ILE A 102 4.71 34.88 -10.61
C ILE A 102 3.97 34.11 -11.66
N THR A 103 4.01 34.54 -12.90
CA THR A 103 3.38 33.87 -14.03
C THR A 103 4.36 32.96 -14.77
N ARG A 104 3.86 32.12 -15.69
CA ARG A 104 4.70 31.30 -16.56
C ARG A 104 5.51 32.16 -17.50
N GLU A 105 4.88 33.20 -18.02
CA GLU A 105 5.50 34.15 -18.96
C GLU A 105 6.70 34.83 -18.32
N MET A 106 6.58 35.29 -17.06
CA MET A 106 7.70 35.88 -16.30
C MET A 106 8.88 34.90 -16.14
N VAL A 107 8.59 33.64 -15.86
CA VAL A 107 9.62 32.59 -15.72
C VAL A 107 10.31 32.34 -17.06
N MET A 108 9.53 32.24 -18.12
CA MET A 108 10.06 32.05 -19.49
C MET A 108 10.92 33.23 -19.93
N GLU A 109 10.44 34.46 -19.71
CA GLU A 109 11.16 35.67 -20.04
C GLU A 109 12.48 35.79 -19.28
N ALA A 110 12.45 35.49 -17.96
CA ALA A 110 13.67 35.49 -17.16
C ALA A 110 14.70 34.46 -17.68
N TRP A 111 14.27 33.31 -18.17
CA TRP A 111 15.19 32.33 -18.76
C TRP A 111 15.71 32.75 -20.13
N VAL A 112 14.89 33.39 -20.94
CA VAL A 112 15.35 33.95 -22.23
C VAL A 112 16.37 35.03 -22.03
N GLN A 113 16.17 35.89 -21.03
CA GLN A 113 17.11 36.99 -20.72
C GLN A 113 18.40 36.47 -20.03
N HIS A 114 18.30 35.36 -19.31
CA HIS A 114 19.40 34.78 -18.55
C HIS A 114 19.58 33.29 -18.82
N PRO A 115 19.99 32.88 -20.02
CA PRO A 115 20.01 31.46 -20.44
C PRO A 115 21.00 30.58 -19.65
N ASN A 116 21.98 31.18 -18.99
CA ASN A 116 23.01 30.48 -18.22
C ASN A 116 22.61 30.26 -16.74
N LEU A 117 21.51 30.85 -16.30
CA LEU A 117 21.06 30.69 -14.91
C LEU A 117 20.35 29.34 -14.73
N ASN A 118 20.65 28.69 -13.61
CA ASN A 118 19.91 27.49 -13.22
C ASN A 118 18.58 27.86 -12.53
N ARG A 119 17.74 26.86 -12.28
CA ARG A 119 16.41 27.04 -11.67
C ARG A 119 16.44 27.76 -10.32
N HIS A 120 17.45 27.49 -9.50
CA HIS A 120 17.63 28.16 -8.20
C HIS A 120 17.86 29.65 -8.39
N GLN A 121 18.75 30.02 -9.30
CA GLN A 121 19.10 31.40 -9.60
C GLN A 121 17.93 32.16 -10.24
N ILE A 122 17.17 31.56 -11.12
CA ILE A 122 15.91 32.13 -11.65
C ILE A 122 14.90 32.35 -10.53
N ALA A 123 14.78 31.40 -9.59
CA ALA A 123 13.90 31.57 -8.45
C ALA A 123 14.32 32.76 -7.54
N GLN A 124 15.61 32.92 -7.31
CA GLN A 124 16.15 34.08 -6.59
C GLN A 124 15.88 35.39 -7.33
N LEU A 125 16.11 35.41 -8.64
CA LEU A 125 15.87 36.60 -9.49
C LEU A 125 14.41 37.06 -9.42
N LEU A 126 13.48 36.08 -9.41
CA LEU A 126 12.04 36.34 -9.36
C LEU A 126 11.49 36.44 -7.93
N GLY A 127 12.34 36.38 -6.91
CA GLY A 127 11.92 36.43 -5.51
C GLY A 127 10.95 35.32 -5.10
N CYS A 128 11.11 34.11 -5.64
CA CYS A 128 10.21 32.98 -5.40
C CYS A 128 10.99 31.70 -5.07
N SER A 129 10.28 30.61 -4.78
CA SER A 129 10.91 29.30 -4.56
C SER A 129 11.16 28.57 -5.88
N GLU A 130 12.16 27.70 -5.92
CA GLU A 130 12.42 26.80 -7.05
C GLU A 130 11.19 25.96 -7.44
N GLN A 131 10.40 25.55 -6.44
CA GLN A 131 9.14 24.83 -6.69
C GLN A 131 8.13 25.69 -7.47
N THR A 132 8.13 27.01 -7.26
CA THR A 132 7.27 27.93 -8.03
C THR A 132 7.70 27.96 -9.48
N VAL A 133 9.00 28.12 -9.72
CA VAL A 133 9.58 28.07 -11.09
C VAL A 133 9.25 26.75 -11.78
N ASP A 134 9.51 25.62 -11.12
CA ASP A 134 9.26 24.28 -11.68
C ASP A 134 7.77 24.07 -12.03
N ARG A 135 6.86 24.53 -11.17
CA ARG A 135 5.41 24.44 -11.42
C ARG A 135 4.97 25.29 -12.59
N ARG A 136 5.54 26.47 -12.76
CA ARG A 136 5.22 27.35 -13.89
C ARG A 136 5.71 26.75 -15.20
N MET A 137 6.92 26.19 -15.19
CA MET A 137 7.51 25.58 -16.39
C MET A 137 6.78 24.29 -16.80
N LYS A 138 6.49 23.42 -15.87
CA LYS A 138 5.83 22.14 -16.18
C LYS A 138 4.33 22.23 -16.42
N GLY A 139 3.76 23.44 -16.29
CA GLY A 139 2.29 23.58 -16.37
C GLY A 139 1.56 22.82 -15.26
N ASN A 140 2.26 22.38 -14.25
CA ASN A 140 1.72 21.67 -13.10
C ASN A 140 1.12 22.66 -12.11
N ASN A 141 0.02 23.07 -12.41
CA ASN A 141 -1.20 22.75 -11.96
C ASN A 141 -1.66 22.99 -10.55
N ILE A 142 -2.31 23.84 -10.56
CA ILE A 142 -3.59 24.08 -9.88
C ILE A 142 -4.36 22.76 -9.74
N ARG A 143 -4.07 22.06 -8.65
CA ARG A 143 -4.99 21.07 -8.12
C ARG A 143 -6.18 21.80 -7.46
N GLY A 144 -6.80 22.69 -8.19
CA GLY A 144 -8.04 23.31 -7.79
C GLY A 144 -9.17 22.65 -8.55
N GLY A 145 -10.22 22.26 -7.86
CA GLY A 145 -11.45 21.80 -8.46
C GLY A 145 -11.52 20.33 -8.86
N LYS A 146 -10.58 19.47 -8.46
CA LYS A 146 -10.74 18.02 -8.61
C LYS A 146 -11.34 17.40 -7.34
N TYR A 147 -12.36 16.59 -7.53
CA TYR A 147 -12.85 15.73 -6.46
C TYR A 147 -11.84 14.63 -6.18
N GLU A 148 -11.37 14.54 -4.96
CA GLU A 148 -10.53 13.43 -4.50
C GLU A 148 -11.39 12.39 -3.80
N THR A 149 -11.17 11.13 -4.13
CA THR A 149 -11.79 10.02 -3.41
C THR A 149 -11.10 9.90 -2.07
N GLN A 150 -11.88 9.92 -1.00
CA GLN A 150 -11.34 9.64 0.32
C GLN A 150 -10.81 8.22 0.40
N THR A 151 -9.82 8.03 1.25
CA THR A 151 -9.31 6.71 1.60
C THR A 151 -9.54 6.44 3.08
N ARG A 152 -9.66 5.17 3.43
CA ARG A 152 -9.74 4.71 4.82
C ARG A 152 -8.73 3.61 5.09
N VAL A 153 -8.51 3.31 6.34
CA VAL A 153 -7.82 2.07 6.72
C VAL A 153 -8.77 0.90 6.49
N PHE A 154 -8.29 -0.12 5.82
CA PHE A 154 -8.98 -1.39 5.69
C PHE A 154 -8.30 -2.42 6.58
N LEU A 155 -9.03 -2.92 7.57
CA LEU A 155 -8.52 -3.88 8.56
C LEU A 155 -8.44 -5.27 7.95
N VAL A 156 -7.24 -5.65 7.50
CA VAL A 156 -6.99 -6.95 6.88
C VAL A 156 -7.03 -8.07 7.91
N GLY A 157 -6.56 -7.80 9.14
CA GLY A 157 -6.63 -8.76 10.23
C GLY A 157 -8.05 -9.25 10.50
N GLY A 158 -9.04 -8.35 10.52
CA GLY A 158 -10.45 -8.73 10.69
C GLY A 158 -11.02 -9.53 9.52
N LEU A 159 -10.54 -9.29 8.30
CA LEU A 159 -10.92 -10.11 7.14
C LEU A 159 -10.36 -11.53 7.23
N ILE A 160 -9.11 -11.67 7.64
CA ILE A 160 -8.44 -12.96 7.84
C ILE A 160 -9.12 -13.74 8.95
N GLU A 161 -9.38 -13.11 10.09
CA GLU A 161 -10.11 -13.73 11.21
C GLU A 161 -11.46 -14.28 10.76
N LYS A 162 -12.21 -13.50 9.98
CA LYS A 162 -13.49 -13.96 9.41
C LYS A 162 -13.30 -15.19 8.52
N PHE A 163 -12.33 -15.21 7.61
CA PHE A 163 -12.11 -16.35 6.73
C PHE A 163 -11.64 -17.60 7.52
N ALA A 164 -10.81 -17.42 8.52
CA ALA A 164 -10.36 -18.47 9.41
C ALA A 164 -11.55 -19.08 10.19
N TYR A 165 -12.39 -18.23 10.77
CA TYR A 165 -13.58 -18.66 11.51
C TYR A 165 -14.58 -19.40 10.61
N ASP A 166 -14.80 -18.93 9.39
CA ASP A 166 -15.71 -19.56 8.43
C ASP A 166 -15.30 -21.01 8.06
N CYS A 167 -14.02 -21.38 8.21
CA CYS A 167 -13.51 -22.76 7.98
C CYS A 167 -13.13 -23.52 9.27
N GLY A 168 -13.49 -23.02 10.45
CA GLY A 168 -13.31 -23.73 11.72
C GLY A 168 -12.01 -23.44 12.48
N LEU A 169 -11.23 -22.46 12.01
CA LEU A 169 -10.09 -21.90 12.75
C LEU A 169 -10.54 -20.72 13.60
N TYR A 170 -9.82 -20.42 14.68
CA TYR A 170 -10.11 -19.26 15.52
C TYR A 170 -8.84 -18.54 15.95
N LEU A 171 -8.94 -17.25 16.18
CA LEU A 171 -7.82 -16.43 16.61
C LEU A 171 -7.41 -16.83 18.03
N TYR A 172 -6.19 -17.38 18.15
CA TYR A 172 -5.62 -17.79 19.43
C TYR A 172 -4.79 -16.66 20.06
N ASP A 173 -3.98 -15.97 19.26
CA ASP A 173 -3.11 -14.88 19.72
C ASP A 173 -2.92 -13.85 18.59
N ARG A 174 -2.55 -12.64 18.96
CA ARG A 174 -2.22 -11.58 18.01
C ARG A 174 -1.01 -10.82 18.51
N ARG A 175 0.02 -10.74 17.67
CA ARG A 175 1.26 -10.04 17.97
C ARG A 175 1.48 -8.90 16.99
N ALA A 176 2.13 -7.84 17.45
CA ALA A 176 2.60 -6.77 16.60
C ALA A 176 4.12 -6.89 16.41
N TRP A 177 4.54 -6.97 15.16
CA TRP A 177 5.94 -6.84 14.82
C TRP A 177 6.24 -5.36 14.60
N VAL A 178 6.88 -4.73 15.58
CA VAL A 178 7.31 -3.34 15.51
C VAL A 178 8.58 -3.27 14.68
N LYS A 179 8.59 -2.42 13.66
CA LYS A 179 9.72 -2.17 12.76
C LYS A 179 10.41 -0.87 13.13
N ASP A 180 11.64 -0.71 12.70
CA ASP A 180 12.34 0.58 12.81
C ASP A 180 11.60 1.66 12.02
N ALA A 181 11.55 2.86 12.58
CA ALA A 181 10.90 3.99 11.95
C ALA A 181 11.52 4.30 10.59
N ALA A 182 10.72 4.24 9.55
CA ALA A 182 11.17 4.53 8.17
C ALA A 182 11.27 6.05 7.93
N TRP A 183 12.11 6.75 8.71
CA TRP A 183 12.30 8.22 8.63
C TRP A 183 12.74 8.70 7.25
N GLU A 184 13.37 7.84 6.46
CA GLU A 184 13.90 8.19 5.14
C GLU A 184 12.86 8.19 4.03
N ASN A 185 11.67 7.65 4.23
CA ASN A 185 10.62 7.64 3.23
C ASN A 185 9.78 8.91 3.25
N SER A 186 10.42 10.05 2.97
CA SER A 186 9.77 11.37 2.84
C SER A 186 8.58 11.41 1.87
N LYS A 187 8.44 10.43 0.98
CA LYS A 187 7.28 10.30 0.07
C LYS A 187 5.98 10.02 0.80
N TRP A 188 6.01 9.39 1.96
CA TRP A 188 4.83 9.07 2.75
C TRP A 188 4.29 10.29 3.51
N HIS A 189 5.15 11.21 3.92
CA HIS A 189 4.76 12.45 4.62
C HIS A 189 3.89 13.39 3.78
N THR A 190 3.95 13.29 2.46
CA THR A 190 3.23 14.20 1.57
C THR A 190 1.87 13.68 1.12
N MET A 191 1.55 12.41 1.35
CA MET A 191 0.38 11.76 0.78
C MET A 191 -0.81 11.63 1.72
N SER A 192 -0.60 11.68 3.02
CA SER A 192 -1.69 11.64 3.98
C SER A 192 -1.31 12.32 5.30
N TYR A 193 -2.25 12.94 5.97
CA TYR A 193 -2.14 13.43 7.34
C TYR A 193 -2.22 12.28 8.37
N ARG A 194 -1.79 11.08 7.99
CA ARG A 194 -1.82 9.89 8.82
C ARG A 194 -0.45 9.61 9.40
N SER A 195 -0.43 9.01 10.57
CA SER A 195 0.78 8.46 11.16
C SER A 195 1.39 7.41 10.23
N VAL A 196 2.69 7.27 10.25
CA VAL A 196 3.39 6.16 9.59
C VAL A 196 3.17 4.90 10.44
N ASP A 197 2.65 3.83 9.86
CA ASP A 197 2.59 2.55 10.55
C ASP A 197 3.98 1.90 10.56
N GLU A 198 4.44 1.62 11.76
CA GLU A 198 5.75 1.01 12.02
C GLU A 198 5.61 -0.45 12.45
N PHE A 199 4.46 -1.07 12.24
CA PHE A 199 4.21 -2.43 12.67
C PHE A 199 3.38 -3.23 11.66
N GLU A 200 3.53 -4.55 11.75
CA GLU A 200 2.69 -5.55 11.10
C GLU A 200 2.08 -6.46 12.17
N TYR A 201 1.01 -7.14 11.83
CA TYR A 201 0.38 -8.11 12.71
C TYR A 201 0.84 -9.53 12.37
N ILE A 202 1.04 -10.33 13.39
CA ILE A 202 1.36 -11.76 13.32
C ILE A 202 0.33 -12.54 14.10
#